data_32247c518f7cf2b5c2d26bbe639784a7
#
_entry.id   32247c518f7cf2b5c2d26bbe639784a7
#
_cell.length_a   1.000
_cell.length_b   1.000
_cell.length_c   1.000
_cell.angle_alpha   90.00
_cell.angle_beta   90.00
_cell.angle_gamma   90.00
#
_symmetry.space_group_name_H-M   'P 1'
#
loop_
_entity.id
_entity.type
_entity.pdbx_description
1 polymer ?
#
loop_
_entity_poly.entity_id
_entity_poly.type
_entity_poly.pdbx_seq_one_letter_code
_entity_poly.pdbx_strand_id
1 'polypeptide(L)'
;MFAIADHNPTRHIRFPYVNWALIALCTLLFVIQVPWPDYAFTPASLHPVGGIKPPGGGPEVVGQMVSYMFLHATWLHLIGNMITLWVFGDNIEDAMGHWRYPLFFILCGMAGAGAEAWLSADPTVPVIGASGAIAGVMGAYLLLHPRAKVLVLVAFRVPVLAPAGLFVGLSVALDVIAALSEIPGEVRVAFWAHIGGFAAGALLIVVMRWRDVPLFQPPQPHPEAGLLGAGR
;
A
#
# COMPACT_ATOMS: atom_id res chain seq x y z
N MET A 1 -7.18 -2.91 12.78
CA MET A 1 -8.01 -3.82 11.94
C MET A 1 -7.13 -4.33 10.82
N PHE A 2 -7.25 -5.60 10.44
CA PHE A 2 -6.49 -6.19 9.33
C PHE A 2 -7.43 -6.91 8.39
N ALA A 3 -7.34 -6.63 7.08
CA ALA A 3 -7.95 -7.47 6.06
C ALA A 3 -7.15 -8.77 5.93
N ILE A 4 -7.82 -9.92 5.88
CA ILE A 4 -7.17 -11.23 5.79
C ILE A 4 -7.58 -12.03 4.56
N ALA A 5 -8.65 -11.68 3.91
CA ALA A 5 -9.09 -12.23 2.62
C ALA A 5 -10.08 -11.28 1.94
N ASP A 6 -10.15 -11.33 0.63
CA ASP A 6 -11.24 -10.76 -0.14
C ASP A 6 -11.98 -11.84 -0.94
N HIS A 7 -13.14 -11.47 -1.46
CA HIS A 7 -13.97 -12.33 -2.29
C HIS A 7 -14.08 -11.78 -3.73
N ASN A 8 -12.92 -11.46 -4.32
CA ASN A 8 -12.86 -10.87 -5.64
C ASN A 8 -11.86 -11.64 -6.53
N PRO A 9 -12.30 -12.61 -7.34
CA PRO A 9 -11.41 -13.44 -8.15
C PRO A 9 -10.76 -12.64 -9.28
N THR A 10 -9.50 -12.94 -9.57
CA THR A 10 -8.77 -12.42 -10.74
C THR A 10 -9.38 -12.91 -12.05
N ARG A 11 -9.27 -12.12 -13.12
CA ARG A 11 -9.89 -12.37 -14.42
C ARG A 11 -8.94 -12.35 -15.62
N HIS A 12 -7.92 -11.48 -15.58
CA HIS A 12 -7.00 -11.24 -16.69
C HIS A 12 -5.69 -11.99 -16.51
N ILE A 13 -5.31 -12.28 -15.26
CA ILE A 13 -4.09 -13.04 -14.96
C ILE A 13 -4.44 -14.35 -14.25
N ARG A 14 -3.65 -15.39 -14.54
CA ARG A 14 -3.80 -16.69 -13.86
C ARG A 14 -3.15 -16.69 -12.48
N PHE A 15 -2.03 -15.99 -12.34
CA PHE A 15 -1.25 -15.92 -11.09
C PHE A 15 -0.65 -14.53 -10.93
N PRO A 16 -0.70 -13.92 -9.73
CA PRO A 16 -0.15 -12.59 -9.45
C PRO A 16 1.36 -12.68 -9.13
N TYR A 17 2.17 -13.03 -10.14
CA TYR A 17 3.60 -13.31 -9.95
C TYR A 17 4.38 -12.12 -9.39
N VAL A 18 4.04 -10.89 -9.82
CA VAL A 18 4.75 -9.68 -9.36
C VAL A 18 4.39 -9.37 -7.93
N ASN A 19 3.13 -9.50 -7.57
CA ASN A 19 2.69 -9.32 -6.18
C ASN A 19 3.38 -10.34 -5.25
N TRP A 20 3.47 -11.60 -5.65
CA TRP A 20 4.21 -12.61 -4.89
C TRP A 20 5.71 -12.31 -4.81
N ALA A 21 6.31 -11.79 -5.90
CA ALA A 21 7.71 -11.40 -5.91
C ALA A 21 7.99 -10.22 -4.97
N LEU A 22 7.11 -9.23 -4.90
CA LEU A 22 7.21 -8.10 -3.97
C LEU A 22 7.14 -8.59 -2.51
N ILE A 23 6.19 -9.48 -2.19
CA ILE A 23 6.06 -10.10 -0.85
C ILE A 23 7.34 -10.88 -0.50
N ALA A 24 7.82 -11.70 -1.43
CA ALA A 24 9.03 -12.49 -1.22
C ALA A 24 10.26 -11.61 -1.04
N LEU A 25 10.41 -10.54 -1.83
CA LEU A 25 11.53 -9.59 -1.73
C LEU A 25 11.55 -8.89 -0.37
N CYS A 26 10.41 -8.31 0.07
CA CYS A 26 10.31 -7.67 1.38
C CYS A 26 10.64 -8.65 2.51
N THR A 27 10.11 -9.87 2.44
CA THR A 27 10.36 -10.92 3.44
C THR A 27 11.83 -11.33 3.45
N LEU A 28 12.44 -11.54 2.29
CA LEU A 28 13.85 -11.91 2.16
C LEU A 28 14.77 -10.84 2.77
N LEU A 29 14.58 -9.56 2.38
CA LEU A 29 15.42 -8.45 2.87
C LEU A 29 15.30 -8.28 4.39
N PHE A 30 14.12 -8.51 4.96
CA PHE A 30 13.92 -8.50 6.40
C PHE A 30 14.63 -9.69 7.10
N VAL A 31 14.52 -10.90 6.55
CA VAL A 31 15.12 -12.11 7.14
C VAL A 31 16.64 -12.07 7.10
N ILE A 32 17.24 -11.58 6.01
CA ILE A 32 18.70 -11.42 5.90
C ILE A 32 19.21 -10.18 6.65
N GLN A 33 18.33 -9.42 7.31
CA GLN A 33 18.65 -8.27 8.13
C GLN A 33 19.48 -7.19 7.41
N VAL A 34 19.04 -6.80 6.21
CA VAL A 34 19.66 -5.68 5.49
C VAL A 34 19.71 -4.46 6.40
N PRO A 35 20.89 -3.79 6.53
CA PRO A 35 21.03 -2.63 7.40
C PRO A 35 20.19 -1.46 6.85
N TRP A 36 18.99 -1.31 7.37
CA TRP A 36 18.00 -0.36 6.89
C TRP A 36 18.40 1.12 7.00
N PRO A 37 19.26 1.58 7.96
CA PRO A 37 19.62 3.00 8.04
C PRO A 37 20.23 3.55 6.76
N ASP A 38 20.99 2.74 6.02
CA ASP A 38 21.69 3.17 4.80
C ASP A 38 20.72 3.30 3.59
N TYR A 39 19.57 2.62 3.64
CA TYR A 39 18.60 2.52 2.57
C TYR A 39 17.25 3.14 2.90
N ALA A 40 17.07 3.63 4.13
CA ALA A 40 15.88 4.36 4.57
C ALA A 40 15.78 5.71 3.85
N PHE A 41 14.56 6.16 3.62
CA PHE A 41 14.33 7.49 3.11
C PHE A 41 14.19 8.48 4.26
N THR A 42 15.03 9.52 4.30
CA THR A 42 14.87 10.62 5.25
C THR A 42 14.22 11.79 4.52
N PRO A 43 12.99 12.18 4.90
CA PRO A 43 12.23 13.24 4.23
C PRO A 43 12.99 14.56 4.06
N ALA A 44 13.76 14.95 5.07
CA ALA A 44 14.61 16.15 5.05
C ALA A 44 15.68 16.15 3.93
N SER A 45 15.97 15.00 3.32
CA SER A 45 16.93 14.93 2.20
C SER A 45 16.41 15.59 0.92
N LEU A 46 15.10 15.79 0.78
CA LEU A 46 14.51 16.50 -0.37
C LEU A 46 14.57 18.03 -0.22
N HIS A 47 14.55 18.55 1.01
CA HIS A 47 14.64 19.99 1.25
C HIS A 47 15.34 20.29 2.56
N PRO A 48 16.11 21.41 2.63
CA PRO A 48 16.81 21.81 3.86
C PRO A 48 15.81 22.10 4.99
N VAL A 49 16.09 21.59 6.18
CA VAL A 49 15.36 21.91 7.41
C VAL A 49 16.27 22.72 8.32
N GLY A 50 15.82 23.85 8.80
CA GLY A 50 16.63 24.73 9.67
C GLY A 50 17.92 25.26 9.03
N GLY A 51 17.98 25.32 7.69
CA GLY A 51 19.18 25.77 6.96
C GLY A 51 20.28 24.71 6.81
N ILE A 52 20.09 23.52 7.36
CA ILE A 52 21.02 22.40 7.24
C ILE A 52 20.61 21.56 6.04
N LYS A 53 21.48 21.45 5.04
CA LYS A 53 21.29 20.50 3.94
C LYS A 53 21.79 19.14 4.42
N PRO A 54 20.94 18.09 4.41
CA PRO A 54 21.38 16.74 4.77
C PRO A 54 22.53 16.27 3.85
N PRO A 55 23.42 15.41 4.34
CA PRO A 55 24.38 14.73 3.48
C PRO A 55 23.62 13.84 2.49
N GLY A 56 24.02 13.90 1.24
CA GLY A 56 23.35 13.22 0.14
C GLY A 56 22.45 14.17 -0.66
N GLY A 57 22.28 13.91 -1.93
CA GLY A 57 21.43 14.66 -2.85
C GLY A 57 21.41 14.01 -4.22
N GLY A 58 20.38 14.33 -5.02
CA GLY A 58 20.27 13.81 -6.38
C GLY A 58 20.00 12.30 -6.45
N PRO A 59 20.82 11.50 -7.16
CA PRO A 59 20.53 10.10 -7.45
C PRO A 59 20.37 9.22 -6.19
N GLU A 60 21.09 9.51 -5.09
CA GLU A 60 20.99 8.76 -3.84
C GLU A 60 19.62 8.91 -3.19
N VAL A 61 19.07 10.11 -3.14
CA VAL A 61 17.75 10.37 -2.57
C VAL A 61 16.65 9.65 -3.36
N VAL A 62 16.75 9.68 -4.69
CA VAL A 62 15.82 8.93 -5.56
C VAL A 62 15.94 7.42 -5.29
N GLY A 63 17.14 6.92 -5.11
CA GLY A 63 17.39 5.53 -4.71
C GLY A 63 16.71 5.19 -3.39
N GLN A 64 16.84 6.05 -2.37
CA GLN A 64 16.22 5.89 -1.07
C GLN A 64 14.69 5.99 -1.12
N MET A 65 14.12 6.85 -2.00
CA MET A 65 12.67 6.90 -2.26
C MET A 65 12.11 5.60 -2.87
N VAL A 66 12.97 4.72 -3.35
CA VAL A 66 12.58 3.38 -3.84
C VAL A 66 12.93 2.30 -2.82
N SER A 67 14.16 2.30 -2.28
CA SER A 67 14.63 1.23 -1.42
C SER A 67 13.86 1.13 -0.10
N TYR A 68 13.44 2.25 0.47
CA TYR A 68 12.71 2.29 1.74
C TYR A 68 11.45 1.42 1.75
N MET A 69 10.79 1.27 0.60
CA MET A 69 9.56 0.47 0.45
C MET A 69 9.77 -1.02 0.74
N PHE A 70 10.99 -1.52 0.62
CA PHE A 70 11.29 -2.93 0.79
C PHE A 70 11.81 -3.29 2.18
N LEU A 71 12.02 -2.28 3.04
CA LEU A 71 12.60 -2.43 4.38
C LEU A 71 11.52 -2.42 5.46
N HIS A 72 11.73 -3.18 6.53
CA HIS A 72 10.78 -3.29 7.63
C HIS A 72 11.51 -3.31 8.97
N ALA A 73 10.98 -2.61 9.98
CA ALA A 73 11.61 -2.51 11.29
C ALA A 73 11.29 -3.69 12.23
N THR A 74 10.09 -4.26 12.11
CA THR A 74 9.59 -5.30 13.02
C THR A 74 8.79 -6.36 12.28
N TRP A 75 8.67 -7.53 12.88
CA TRP A 75 7.81 -8.61 12.36
C TRP A 75 6.36 -8.16 12.18
N LEU A 76 5.81 -7.40 13.11
CA LEU A 76 4.42 -6.93 13.01
C LEU A 76 4.25 -5.97 11.81
N HIS A 77 5.23 -5.10 11.58
CA HIS A 77 5.25 -4.19 10.44
C HIS A 77 5.31 -4.95 9.11
N LEU A 78 6.23 -5.92 9.00
CA LEU A 78 6.33 -6.78 7.82
C LEU A 78 5.04 -7.56 7.58
N ILE A 79 4.56 -8.30 8.57
CA ILE A 79 3.38 -9.17 8.43
C ILE A 79 2.14 -8.35 8.06
N GLY A 80 1.93 -7.20 8.69
CA GLY A 80 0.83 -6.30 8.36
C GLY A 80 0.85 -5.84 6.90
N ASN A 81 2.02 -5.43 6.41
CA ASN A 81 2.21 -5.05 5.02
C ASN A 81 1.99 -6.22 4.06
N MET A 82 2.58 -7.38 4.34
CA MET A 82 2.50 -8.55 3.45
C MET A 82 1.08 -9.11 3.38
N ILE A 83 0.35 -9.15 4.49
CA ILE A 83 -1.06 -9.57 4.48
C ILE A 83 -1.90 -8.58 3.65
N THR A 84 -1.71 -7.28 3.83
CA THR A 84 -2.45 -6.28 3.06
C THR A 84 -2.15 -6.38 1.56
N LEU A 85 -0.87 -6.56 1.21
CA LEU A 85 -0.45 -6.74 -0.17
C LEU A 85 -0.98 -8.06 -0.76
N TRP A 86 -1.02 -9.14 0.03
CA TRP A 86 -1.60 -10.42 -0.35
C TRP A 86 -3.09 -10.30 -0.68
N VAL A 87 -3.85 -9.55 0.13
CA VAL A 87 -5.31 -9.42 -0.01
C VAL A 87 -5.73 -8.51 -1.17
N PHE A 88 -5.00 -7.43 -1.40
CA PHE A 88 -5.42 -6.40 -2.37
C PHE A 88 -4.57 -6.37 -3.64
N GLY A 89 -3.33 -6.81 -3.56
CA GLY A 89 -2.33 -6.62 -4.62
C GLY A 89 -2.59 -7.44 -5.87
N ASP A 90 -3.09 -8.65 -5.75
CA ASP A 90 -3.41 -9.53 -6.86
C ASP A 90 -4.50 -8.96 -7.78
N ASN A 91 -5.52 -8.34 -7.20
CA ASN A 91 -6.59 -7.67 -7.94
C ASN A 91 -6.10 -6.44 -8.71
N ILE A 92 -5.13 -5.72 -8.17
CA ILE A 92 -4.55 -4.55 -8.85
C ILE A 92 -3.57 -4.99 -9.94
N GLU A 93 -2.79 -6.05 -9.69
CA GLU A 93 -1.97 -6.67 -10.73
C GLU A 93 -2.86 -7.22 -11.86
N ASP A 94 -4.00 -7.85 -11.55
CA ASP A 94 -4.98 -8.32 -12.53
C ASP A 94 -5.54 -7.18 -13.38
N ALA A 95 -5.86 -6.05 -12.74
CA ALA A 95 -6.46 -4.90 -13.39
C ALA A 95 -5.55 -4.18 -14.38
N MET A 96 -4.23 -4.32 -14.27
CA MET A 96 -3.27 -3.61 -15.13
C MET A 96 -2.18 -4.49 -15.77
N GLY A 97 -2.05 -5.73 -15.30
CA GLY A 97 -1.07 -6.72 -15.78
C GLY A 97 0.31 -6.57 -15.14
N HIS A 98 1.12 -7.63 -15.32
CA HIS A 98 2.40 -7.83 -14.65
C HIS A 98 3.42 -6.71 -14.87
N TRP A 99 3.41 -6.03 -16.03
CA TRP A 99 4.41 -5.01 -16.37
C TRP A 99 4.10 -3.62 -15.82
N ARG A 100 2.81 -3.26 -15.71
CA ARG A 100 2.40 -1.95 -15.18
C ARG A 100 2.36 -1.94 -13.67
N TYR A 101 2.08 -3.07 -13.05
CA TYR A 101 1.92 -3.18 -11.61
C TYR A 101 3.19 -2.80 -10.81
N PRO A 102 4.41 -3.26 -11.12
CA PRO A 102 5.60 -2.84 -10.39
C PRO A 102 5.89 -1.35 -10.57
N LEU A 103 5.66 -0.79 -11.76
CA LEU A 103 5.79 0.66 -11.98
C LEU A 103 4.76 1.43 -11.13
N PHE A 104 3.50 0.98 -11.12
CA PHE A 104 2.45 1.55 -10.27
C PHE A 104 2.86 1.53 -8.79
N PHE A 105 3.34 0.40 -8.28
CA PHE A 105 3.77 0.23 -6.90
C PHE A 105 4.89 1.22 -6.53
N ILE A 106 5.92 1.33 -7.39
CA ILE A 106 7.04 2.27 -7.20
C ILE A 106 6.55 3.72 -7.20
N LEU A 107 5.71 4.09 -8.18
CA LEU A 107 5.19 5.46 -8.27
C LEU A 107 4.34 5.85 -7.06
N CYS A 108 3.51 4.94 -6.55
CA CYS A 108 2.74 5.16 -5.33
C CYS A 108 3.64 5.35 -4.12
N GLY A 109 4.68 4.52 -3.97
CA GLY A 109 5.64 4.67 -2.87
C GLY A 109 6.43 5.97 -2.96
N MET A 110 6.91 6.35 -4.14
CA MET A 110 7.60 7.64 -4.34
C MET A 110 6.68 8.84 -4.05
N ALA A 111 5.42 8.78 -4.45
CA ALA A 111 4.44 9.81 -4.11
C ALA A 111 4.19 9.90 -2.60
N GLY A 112 4.14 8.73 -1.93
CA GLY A 112 4.09 8.66 -0.47
C GLY A 112 5.31 9.32 0.19
N ALA A 113 6.51 8.95 -0.24
CA ALA A 113 7.75 9.57 0.24
C ALA A 113 7.76 11.09 0.04
N GLY A 114 7.29 11.56 -1.12
CA GLY A 114 7.12 12.98 -1.41
C GLY A 114 6.15 13.67 -0.47
N ALA A 115 4.98 13.07 -0.22
CA ALA A 115 3.99 13.63 0.70
C ALA A 115 4.54 13.73 2.13
N GLU A 116 5.23 12.68 2.60
CA GLU A 116 5.88 12.68 3.91
C GLU A 116 6.93 13.79 4.01
N ALA A 117 7.73 14.00 2.95
CA ALA A 117 8.76 15.03 2.95
C ALA A 117 8.20 16.45 3.09
N TRP A 118 7.03 16.72 2.49
CA TRP A 118 6.46 18.07 2.48
C TRP A 118 5.47 18.36 3.61
N LEU A 119 4.88 17.32 4.21
CA LEU A 119 3.75 17.48 5.12
C LEU A 119 4.05 17.00 6.56
N SER A 120 5.09 16.17 6.77
CA SER A 120 5.46 15.68 8.10
C SER A 120 5.91 16.81 9.02
N ALA A 121 5.49 16.76 10.27
CA ALA A 121 5.88 17.71 11.30
C ALA A 121 7.37 17.59 11.68
N ASP A 122 7.99 16.43 11.45
CA ASP A 122 9.43 16.20 11.67
C ASP A 122 10.04 15.40 10.51
N PRO A 123 10.50 16.07 9.46
CA PRO A 123 11.07 15.40 8.31
C PRO A 123 12.45 14.77 8.55
N THR A 124 13.00 14.86 9.76
CA THR A 124 14.28 14.24 10.10
C THR A 124 14.20 12.77 10.46
N VAL A 125 12.98 12.28 10.74
CA VAL A 125 12.73 10.87 11.08
C VAL A 125 12.79 10.01 9.81
N PRO A 126 13.66 8.98 9.77
CA PRO A 126 13.72 8.07 8.62
C PRO A 126 12.44 7.27 8.44
N VAL A 127 12.04 7.10 7.20
CA VAL A 127 10.86 6.32 6.79
C VAL A 127 11.31 4.99 6.17
N ILE A 128 10.66 3.91 6.57
CA ILE A 128 10.81 2.56 6.01
C ILE A 128 9.46 1.85 5.96
N GLY A 129 9.29 0.97 5.00
CA GLY A 129 8.10 0.13 4.85
C GLY A 129 7.39 0.28 3.51
N ALA A 130 6.78 -0.80 3.06
CA ALA A 130 5.99 -0.85 1.84
C ALA A 130 4.67 -0.07 1.94
N SER A 131 4.29 0.40 3.14
CA SER A 131 2.93 0.83 3.46
C SER A 131 2.43 2.02 2.63
N GLY A 132 3.30 2.95 2.23
CA GLY A 132 2.93 4.03 1.31
C GLY A 132 2.52 3.51 -0.08
N ALA A 133 3.29 2.58 -0.64
CA ALA A 133 2.95 1.93 -1.91
C ALA A 133 1.70 1.04 -1.79
N ILE A 134 1.55 0.32 -0.67
CA ILE A 134 0.37 -0.51 -0.36
C ILE A 134 -0.88 0.36 -0.17
N ALA A 135 -0.75 1.52 0.43
CA ALA A 135 -1.85 2.49 0.49
C ALA A 135 -2.31 2.90 -0.92
N GLY A 136 -1.37 3.02 -1.87
CA GLY A 136 -1.70 3.21 -3.29
C GLY A 136 -2.49 2.03 -3.88
N VAL A 137 -2.09 0.79 -3.56
CA VAL A 137 -2.85 -0.42 -3.94
C VAL A 137 -4.26 -0.37 -3.36
N MET A 138 -4.42 0.02 -2.09
CA MET A 138 -5.75 0.18 -1.46
C MET A 138 -6.58 1.30 -2.10
N GLY A 139 -5.93 2.41 -2.50
CA GLY A 139 -6.59 3.51 -3.22
C GLY A 139 -7.13 3.08 -4.58
N ALA A 140 -6.33 2.31 -5.31
CA ALA A 140 -6.75 1.71 -6.59
C ALA A 140 -7.89 0.69 -6.38
N TYR A 141 -7.77 -0.17 -5.36
CA TYR A 141 -8.80 -1.16 -5.04
C TYR A 141 -10.13 -0.51 -4.68
N LEU A 142 -10.09 0.60 -3.92
CA LEU A 142 -11.30 1.36 -3.58
C LEU A 142 -12.06 1.85 -4.81
N LEU A 143 -11.35 2.32 -5.84
CA LEU A 143 -11.98 2.77 -7.08
C LEU A 143 -12.47 1.63 -7.97
N LEU A 144 -11.80 0.49 -7.95
CA LEU A 144 -12.22 -0.67 -8.76
C LEU A 144 -13.33 -1.46 -8.08
N HIS A 145 -13.18 -1.78 -6.80
CA HIS A 145 -13.97 -2.78 -6.08
C HIS A 145 -14.57 -2.28 -4.75
N PRO A 146 -15.21 -1.10 -4.68
CA PRO A 146 -15.66 -0.51 -3.41
C PRO A 146 -16.70 -1.37 -2.66
N ARG A 147 -17.42 -2.22 -3.39
CA ARG A 147 -18.48 -3.09 -2.85
C ARG A 147 -18.04 -4.53 -2.64
N ALA A 148 -16.81 -4.89 -3.00
CA ALA A 148 -16.26 -6.22 -2.73
C ALA A 148 -16.28 -6.49 -1.23
N LYS A 149 -16.56 -7.73 -0.84
CA LYS A 149 -16.54 -8.12 0.57
C LYS A 149 -15.13 -8.50 0.98
N VAL A 150 -14.66 -7.89 2.03
CA VAL A 150 -13.35 -8.16 2.63
C VAL A 150 -13.56 -8.72 4.02
N LEU A 151 -12.89 -9.81 4.34
CA LEU A 151 -12.85 -10.39 5.68
C LEU A 151 -11.82 -9.63 6.52
N VAL A 152 -12.31 -8.87 7.49
CA VAL A 152 -11.51 -8.02 8.37
C VAL A 152 -11.46 -8.63 9.76
N LEU A 153 -10.27 -8.74 10.32
CA LEU A 153 -10.08 -9.17 11.71
C LEU A 153 -10.03 -7.94 12.63
N VAL A 154 -11.09 -7.74 13.39
CA VAL A 154 -11.20 -6.65 14.35
C VAL A 154 -10.56 -7.08 15.68
N ALA A 155 -9.68 -6.21 16.23
CA ALA A 155 -8.93 -6.48 17.46
C ALA A 155 -8.20 -7.84 17.47
N PHE A 156 -7.78 -8.34 16.30
CA PHE A 156 -7.14 -9.66 16.12
C PHE A 156 -7.96 -10.87 16.57
N ARG A 157 -9.27 -10.71 16.78
CA ARG A 157 -10.13 -11.77 17.36
C ARG A 157 -11.45 -11.99 16.63
N VAL A 158 -12.09 -10.93 16.17
CA VAL A 158 -13.45 -11.02 15.63
C VAL A 158 -13.40 -10.87 14.11
N PRO A 159 -13.67 -11.94 13.33
CA PRO A 159 -13.79 -11.84 11.88
C PRO A 159 -15.11 -11.15 11.50
N VAL A 160 -15.03 -10.10 10.70
CA VAL A 160 -16.18 -9.33 10.21
C VAL A 160 -16.07 -9.20 8.69
N LEU A 161 -17.14 -9.52 7.99
CA LEU A 161 -17.25 -9.22 6.55
C LEU A 161 -17.72 -7.78 6.37
N ALA A 162 -16.88 -6.96 5.76
CA ALA A 162 -17.20 -5.56 5.48
C ALA A 162 -17.04 -5.25 3.99
N PRO A 163 -17.79 -4.29 3.43
CA PRO A 163 -17.48 -3.73 2.12
C PRO A 163 -16.07 -3.12 2.13
N ALA A 164 -15.30 -3.35 1.07
CA ALA A 164 -13.95 -2.78 0.95
C ALA A 164 -13.95 -1.26 1.09
N GLY A 165 -14.96 -0.58 0.53
CA GLY A 165 -15.12 0.87 0.66
C GLY A 165 -15.21 1.36 2.10
N LEU A 166 -15.90 0.61 2.96
CA LEU A 166 -15.98 0.93 4.38
C LEU A 166 -14.63 0.69 5.09
N PHE A 167 -14.01 -0.46 4.86
CA PHE A 167 -12.73 -0.81 5.48
C PHE A 167 -11.62 0.17 5.07
N VAL A 168 -11.44 0.38 3.77
CA VAL A 168 -10.41 1.25 3.21
C VAL A 168 -10.68 2.71 3.57
N GLY A 169 -11.94 3.17 3.46
CA GLY A 169 -12.33 4.53 3.83
C GLY A 169 -12.07 4.85 5.30
N LEU A 170 -12.39 3.91 6.20
CA LEU A 170 -12.08 4.06 7.62
C LEU A 170 -10.58 4.06 7.90
N SER A 171 -9.81 3.20 7.22
CA SER A 171 -8.35 3.16 7.36
C SER A 171 -7.72 4.50 6.98
N VAL A 172 -8.11 5.07 5.83
CA VAL A 172 -7.62 6.39 5.39
C VAL A 172 -8.07 7.51 6.32
N ALA A 173 -9.30 7.48 6.81
CA ALA A 173 -9.78 8.48 7.77
C ALA A 173 -8.95 8.46 9.07
N LEU A 174 -8.60 7.28 9.56
CA LEU A 174 -7.72 7.12 10.72
C LEU A 174 -6.31 7.63 10.45
N ASP A 175 -5.74 7.36 9.26
CA ASP A 175 -4.44 7.88 8.87
C ASP A 175 -4.45 9.43 8.79
N VAL A 176 -5.51 10.03 8.24
CA VAL A 176 -5.65 11.49 8.20
C VAL A 176 -5.74 12.09 9.62
N ILE A 177 -6.55 11.50 10.50
CA ILE A 177 -6.65 11.95 11.88
C ILE A 177 -5.29 11.86 12.58
N ALA A 178 -4.59 10.74 12.40
CA ALA A 178 -3.28 10.53 12.99
C ALA A 178 -2.23 11.52 12.44
N ALA A 179 -2.21 11.74 11.13
CA ALA A 179 -1.30 12.70 10.48
C ALA A 179 -1.53 14.14 10.99
N LEU A 180 -2.78 14.54 11.17
CA LEU A 180 -3.13 15.87 11.71
C LEU A 180 -2.85 16.01 13.22
N SER A 181 -2.67 14.88 13.92
CA SER A 181 -2.41 14.83 15.36
C SER A 181 -0.93 14.57 15.68
N GLU A 182 -0.05 14.67 14.70
CA GLU A 182 1.39 14.42 14.89
C GLU A 182 2.02 15.34 15.93
N ILE A 183 2.80 14.74 16.84
CA ILE A 183 3.58 15.44 17.86
C ILE A 183 5.07 15.27 17.50
N PRO A 184 5.85 16.35 17.28
CA PRO A 184 7.27 16.24 16.98
C PRO A 184 8.06 15.46 18.06
N GLY A 185 8.95 14.57 17.61
CA GLY A 185 9.85 13.81 18.51
C GLY A 185 9.29 12.47 19.00
N GLU A 186 8.05 12.10 18.68
CA GLU A 186 7.56 10.76 18.97
C GLU A 186 7.89 9.76 17.85
N VAL A 187 8.05 8.46 18.18
CA VAL A 187 8.20 7.38 17.19
C VAL A 187 6.88 7.22 16.44
N ARG A 188 6.92 7.33 15.13
CA ARG A 188 5.72 7.47 14.31
C ARG A 188 5.63 6.47 13.17
N VAL A 189 4.40 6.25 12.76
CA VAL A 189 4.06 5.77 11.42
C VAL A 189 4.05 6.97 10.47
N ALA A 190 4.58 6.81 9.27
CA ALA A 190 4.61 7.85 8.24
C ALA A 190 3.21 7.99 7.59
N PHE A 191 2.27 8.63 8.31
CA PHE A 191 0.87 8.72 7.88
C PHE A 191 0.70 9.54 6.60
N TRP A 192 1.51 10.59 6.40
CA TRP A 192 1.48 11.35 5.16
C TRP A 192 1.95 10.52 3.96
N ALA A 193 2.87 9.56 4.17
CA ALA A 193 3.24 8.62 3.13
C ALA A 193 2.08 7.72 2.72
N HIS A 194 1.23 7.29 3.67
CA HIS A 194 0.01 6.53 3.36
C HIS A 194 -0.97 7.38 2.54
N ILE A 195 -1.24 8.62 2.97
CA ILE A 195 -2.18 9.51 2.29
C ILE A 195 -1.71 9.83 0.87
N GLY A 196 -0.41 10.18 0.71
CA GLY A 196 0.18 10.46 -0.58
C GLY A 196 0.17 9.26 -1.53
N GLY A 197 0.54 8.09 -1.02
CA GLY A 197 0.49 6.84 -1.78
C GLY A 197 -0.93 6.48 -2.19
N PHE A 198 -1.89 6.58 -1.27
CA PHE A 198 -3.31 6.33 -1.53
C PHE A 198 -3.87 7.22 -2.64
N ALA A 199 -3.63 8.52 -2.55
CA ALA A 199 -4.09 9.48 -3.56
C ALA A 199 -3.45 9.19 -4.93
N ALA A 200 -2.14 8.91 -4.97
CA ALA A 200 -1.45 8.54 -6.20
C ALA A 200 -2.03 7.26 -6.80
N GLY A 201 -2.27 6.23 -6.00
CA GLY A 201 -2.84 4.97 -6.47
C GLY A 201 -4.25 5.13 -7.04
N ALA A 202 -5.10 5.92 -6.37
CA ALA A 202 -6.43 6.24 -6.87
C ALA A 202 -6.40 7.00 -8.21
N LEU A 203 -5.42 7.89 -8.41
CA LEU A 203 -5.25 8.61 -9.67
C LEU A 203 -4.65 7.72 -10.78
N LEU A 204 -3.58 6.99 -10.46
CA LEU A 204 -2.85 6.18 -11.43
C LEU A 204 -3.69 5.02 -11.96
N ILE A 205 -4.55 4.40 -11.16
CA ILE A 205 -5.39 3.29 -11.63
C ILE A 205 -6.33 3.71 -12.76
N VAL A 206 -6.78 4.95 -12.77
CA VAL A 206 -7.66 5.48 -13.82
C VAL A 206 -7.04 5.35 -15.20
N VAL A 207 -5.71 5.56 -15.30
CA VAL A 207 -4.98 5.54 -16.59
C VAL A 207 -4.22 4.23 -16.83
N MET A 208 -3.81 3.51 -15.77
CA MET A 208 -2.96 2.32 -15.89
C MET A 208 -3.73 1.01 -16.02
N ARG A 209 -5.01 0.96 -15.61
CA ARG A 209 -5.85 -0.25 -15.76
C ARG A 209 -6.09 -0.61 -17.22
N TRP A 210 -6.45 -1.84 -17.49
CA TRP A 210 -6.96 -2.26 -18.79
C TRP A 210 -8.24 -1.47 -19.14
N ARG A 211 -8.47 -1.21 -20.42
CA ARG A 211 -9.61 -0.40 -20.87
C ARG A 211 -10.97 -1.07 -20.62
N ASP A 212 -10.99 -2.37 -20.57
CA ASP A 212 -12.18 -3.21 -20.30
C ASP A 212 -12.44 -3.45 -18.80
N VAL A 213 -11.54 -3.02 -17.91
CA VAL A 213 -11.76 -3.04 -16.46
C VAL A 213 -12.49 -1.76 -16.04
N PRO A 214 -13.79 -1.81 -15.70
CA PRO A 214 -14.53 -0.62 -15.30
C PRO A 214 -14.16 -0.16 -13.88
N LEU A 215 -14.33 1.12 -13.61
CA LEU A 215 -14.32 1.63 -12.24
C LEU A 215 -15.65 1.30 -11.53
N PHE A 216 -15.61 1.20 -10.20
CA PHE A 216 -16.77 0.98 -9.32
C PHE A 216 -17.55 -0.30 -9.64
N GLN A 217 -16.83 -1.39 -9.90
CA GLN A 217 -17.41 -2.68 -10.25
C GLN A 217 -18.46 -3.14 -9.21
N PRO A 218 -19.55 -3.77 -9.66
CA PRO A 218 -20.49 -4.42 -8.76
C PRO A 218 -19.81 -5.60 -8.05
N PRO A 219 -20.34 -6.03 -6.88
CA PRO A 219 -19.86 -7.23 -6.20
C PRO A 219 -19.90 -8.43 -7.15
N GLN A 220 -18.86 -9.24 -7.14
CA GLN A 220 -18.82 -10.46 -7.94
C GLN A 220 -19.69 -11.53 -7.28
N PRO A 221 -20.49 -12.30 -8.05
CA PRO A 221 -21.19 -13.45 -7.51
C PRO A 221 -20.18 -14.49 -7.04
N HIS A 222 -20.41 -15.08 -5.87
CA HIS A 222 -19.57 -16.15 -5.33
C HIS A 222 -19.58 -17.35 -6.31
N PRO A 223 -18.43 -17.98 -6.62
CA PRO A 223 -18.39 -19.13 -7.52
C PRO A 223 -19.33 -20.28 -7.10
N GLU A 224 -19.56 -20.45 -5.78
CA GLU A 224 -20.45 -21.48 -5.25
C GLU A 224 -21.95 -21.17 -5.43
N ALA A 225 -22.34 -19.92 -5.64
CA ALA A 225 -23.74 -19.58 -5.88
C ALA A 225 -24.25 -20.11 -7.23
N GLY A 226 -23.36 -20.37 -8.19
CA GLY A 226 -23.69 -20.96 -9.49
C GLY A 226 -24.00 -22.47 -9.43
N LEU A 227 -23.43 -23.19 -8.45
CA LEU A 227 -23.63 -24.64 -8.32
C LEU A 227 -24.97 -25.00 -7.66
N LEU A 228 -25.54 -24.11 -6.85
CA LEU A 228 -26.83 -24.31 -6.19
C LEU A 228 -28.04 -23.90 -7.07
N GLY A 229 -27.81 -23.16 -8.15
CA GLY A 229 -28.85 -22.71 -9.08
C GLY A 229 -29.05 -23.60 -10.31
N ALA A 230 -28.19 -24.57 -10.58
CA ALA A 230 -28.26 -25.45 -11.75
C ALA A 230 -29.09 -26.73 -11.53
N GLY A 231 -29.81 -26.84 -10.42
CA GLY A 231 -30.60 -28.02 -10.01
C GLY A 231 -32.10 -27.73 -9.91
N ARG A 232 -32.67 -26.92 -10.84
CA ARG A 232 -34.12 -26.80 -10.99
C ARG A 232 -34.51 -26.83 -12.46
#